data_3cdaffd21c735a91ec3269b0ce1bfb50
#
_entry.id   3cdaffd21c735a91ec3269b0ce1bfb50
#
_cell.length_a   1.000
_cell.length_b   1.000
_cell.length_c   1.000
_cell.angle_alpha   90.00
_cell.angle_beta   90.00
_cell.angle_gamma   90.00
#
_symmetry.space_group_name_H-M   'P 1'
#
loop_
_entity.id
_entity.type
_entity.pdbx_description
1 polymer ?
#
loop_
_entity_poly.entity_id
_entity_poly.type
_entity_poly.pdbx_seq_one_letter_code
_entity_poly.pdbx_strand_id
1 'polypeptide(L)'
;AGHLSGGWKQRLALAACLIHQPKLLLLDEPTAGVDPKARREFWEQIHELAADGLTFLITTHYMDEAERCHRLAYISYGKLLADGTVSDVIQQARLTTWSVSGPNLHQLAVELRRQPGVQQAVAFGDRLHVSGDDPGTLEAAVAVFRTSPYEWHRVDTGLEDVFIHLMEHS
;
A
#
# COMPACT_ATOMS: atom_id res chain seq x y z
N ALA A 1 -1.43 19.58 -27.80
CA ALA A 1 -1.48 18.55 -26.73
C ALA A 1 -1.23 17.12 -27.24
N GLY A 2 -1.50 16.80 -28.52
CA GLY A 2 -1.37 15.43 -29.06
C GLY A 2 0.03 14.82 -28.99
N HIS A 3 1.09 15.61 -29.05
CA HIS A 3 2.50 15.18 -29.05
C HIS A 3 3.18 15.26 -27.66
N LEU A 4 2.47 15.63 -26.61
CA LEU A 4 3.03 15.69 -25.27
C LEU A 4 3.15 14.28 -24.67
N SER A 5 4.23 14.05 -23.89
CA SER A 5 4.35 12.84 -23.08
C SER A 5 3.24 12.74 -22.02
N GLY A 6 3.02 11.55 -21.44
CA GLY A 6 2.02 11.33 -20.40
C GLY A 6 2.19 12.32 -19.23
N GLY A 7 3.40 12.45 -18.69
CA GLY A 7 3.69 13.37 -17.60
C GLY A 7 3.42 14.84 -17.93
N TRP A 8 3.72 15.28 -19.15
CA TRP A 8 3.38 16.65 -19.58
C TRP A 8 1.88 16.90 -19.74
N LYS A 9 1.13 15.88 -20.17
CA LYS A 9 -0.34 15.96 -20.24
C LYS A 9 -0.95 16.13 -18.85
N GLN A 10 -0.45 15.39 -17.86
CA GLN A 10 -0.91 15.47 -16.47
C GLN A 10 -0.59 16.83 -15.84
N ARG A 11 0.61 17.35 -16.04
CA ARG A 11 0.97 18.72 -15.60
C ARG A 11 0.12 19.81 -16.25
N LEU A 12 -0.16 19.68 -17.54
CA LEU A 12 -1.04 20.62 -18.24
C LEU A 12 -2.47 20.54 -17.68
N ALA A 13 -2.99 19.34 -17.42
CA ALA A 13 -4.30 19.16 -16.82
C ALA A 13 -4.37 19.78 -15.41
N LEU A 14 -3.37 19.51 -14.58
CA LEU A 14 -3.27 20.11 -13.24
C LEU A 14 -3.20 21.63 -13.31
N ALA A 15 -2.34 22.19 -14.17
CA ALA A 15 -2.25 23.64 -14.38
C ALA A 15 -3.58 24.27 -14.82
N ALA A 16 -4.30 23.61 -15.73
CA ALA A 16 -5.62 24.09 -16.16
C ALA A 16 -6.64 24.10 -15.01
N CYS A 17 -6.61 23.11 -14.11
CA CYS A 17 -7.46 23.07 -12.93
C CYS A 17 -7.11 24.15 -11.89
N LEU A 18 -5.89 24.69 -11.89
CA LEU A 18 -5.44 25.71 -10.93
C LEU A 18 -5.79 27.16 -11.37
N ILE A 19 -6.14 27.39 -12.63
CA ILE A 19 -6.38 28.74 -13.19
C ILE A 19 -7.44 29.52 -12.38
N HIS A 20 -8.48 28.83 -11.90
CA HIS A 20 -9.59 29.46 -11.17
C HIS A 20 -9.39 29.46 -9.64
N GLN A 21 -8.20 29.13 -9.16
CA GLN A 21 -7.80 29.13 -7.75
C GLN A 21 -8.75 28.31 -6.85
N PRO A 22 -8.95 27.01 -7.13
CA PRO A 22 -9.84 26.16 -6.34
C PRO A 22 -9.31 25.99 -4.91
N LYS A 23 -10.20 25.66 -3.98
CA LYS A 23 -9.83 25.23 -2.62
C LYS A 23 -9.73 23.71 -2.50
N LEU A 24 -10.35 22.98 -3.42
CA LEU A 24 -10.40 21.52 -3.49
C LEU A 24 -10.19 21.07 -4.93
N LEU A 25 -9.32 20.10 -5.14
CA LEU A 25 -9.18 19.37 -6.39
C LEU A 25 -9.53 17.89 -6.21
N LEU A 26 -10.27 17.36 -7.15
CA LEU A 26 -10.61 15.94 -7.26
C LEU A 26 -9.79 15.35 -8.40
N LEU A 27 -8.93 14.39 -8.09
CA LEU A 27 -8.04 13.76 -9.06
C LEU A 27 -8.30 12.25 -9.06
N ASP A 28 -8.71 11.75 -10.21
CA ASP A 28 -8.99 10.33 -10.41
C ASP A 28 -7.81 9.68 -11.13
N GLU A 29 -7.11 8.79 -10.43
CA GLU A 29 -5.91 8.08 -10.91
C GLU A 29 -4.92 8.98 -11.68
N PRO A 30 -4.47 10.12 -11.11
CA PRO A 30 -3.81 11.17 -11.87
C PRO A 30 -2.47 10.77 -12.48
N THR A 31 -1.87 9.69 -12.04
CA THR A 31 -0.56 9.22 -12.53
C THR A 31 -0.63 7.88 -13.26
N ALA A 32 -1.84 7.41 -13.61
CA ALA A 32 -2.01 6.19 -14.38
C ALA A 32 -1.30 6.29 -15.75
N GLY A 33 -0.44 5.32 -16.04
CA GLY A 33 0.34 5.27 -17.28
C GLY A 33 1.44 6.34 -17.41
N VAL A 34 1.81 7.00 -16.32
CA VAL A 34 2.92 7.97 -16.25
C VAL A 34 4.19 7.25 -15.82
N ASP A 35 5.33 7.61 -16.42
CA ASP A 35 6.62 7.03 -16.05
C ASP A 35 7.01 7.38 -14.58
N PRO A 36 7.85 6.55 -13.92
CA PRO A 36 8.17 6.72 -12.51
C PRO A 36 8.79 8.07 -12.14
N LYS A 37 9.57 8.68 -13.04
CA LYS A 37 10.18 9.98 -12.80
C LYS A 37 9.13 11.08 -12.81
N ALA A 38 8.30 11.13 -13.85
CA ALA A 38 7.24 12.12 -13.99
C ALA A 38 6.17 11.95 -12.88
N ARG A 39 5.90 10.70 -12.42
CA ARG A 39 5.04 10.42 -11.27
C ARG A 39 5.57 11.06 -10.00
N ARG A 40 6.87 10.87 -9.69
CA ARG A 40 7.50 11.49 -8.52
C ARG A 40 7.39 13.01 -8.56
N GLU A 41 7.75 13.63 -9.68
CA GLU A 41 7.69 15.06 -9.87
C GLU A 41 6.26 15.62 -9.76
N PHE A 42 5.24 14.85 -10.19
CA PHE A 42 3.85 15.21 -10.02
C PHE A 42 3.43 15.21 -8.54
N TRP A 43 3.84 14.20 -7.78
CA TRP A 43 3.57 14.13 -6.35
C TRP A 43 4.27 15.23 -5.55
N GLU A 44 5.50 15.62 -5.94
CA GLU A 44 6.19 16.77 -5.35
C GLU A 44 5.36 18.05 -5.54
N GLN A 45 4.82 18.28 -6.74
CA GLN A 45 3.93 19.42 -7.01
C GLN A 45 2.63 19.37 -6.18
N ILE A 46 2.02 18.19 -6.01
CA ILE A 46 0.83 18.02 -5.16
C ILE A 46 1.15 18.42 -3.71
N HIS A 47 2.29 17.99 -3.18
CA HIS A 47 2.69 18.33 -1.81
C HIS A 47 2.97 19.83 -1.64
N GLU A 48 3.63 20.48 -2.59
CA GLU A 48 3.84 21.92 -2.59
C GLU A 48 2.52 22.69 -2.55
N LEU A 49 1.60 22.35 -3.44
CA LEU A 49 0.29 22.98 -3.51
C LEU A 49 -0.58 22.71 -2.25
N ALA A 50 -0.44 21.51 -1.65
CA ALA A 50 -1.10 21.19 -0.40
C ALA A 50 -0.53 22.01 0.78
N ALA A 51 0.77 22.25 0.81
CA ALA A 51 1.42 23.12 1.80
C ALA A 51 0.95 24.57 1.65
N ASP A 52 0.61 25.02 0.42
CA ASP A 52 0.01 26.34 0.14
C ASP A 52 -1.50 26.39 0.48
N GLY A 53 -2.07 25.32 1.03
CA GLY A 53 -3.45 25.28 1.53
C GLY A 53 -4.48 24.72 0.57
N LEU A 54 -4.07 24.15 -0.57
CA LEU A 54 -4.97 23.45 -1.48
C LEU A 54 -5.30 22.05 -0.96
N THR A 55 -6.57 21.69 -0.93
CA THR A 55 -7.00 20.34 -0.54
C THR A 55 -7.12 19.44 -1.78
N PHE A 56 -6.68 18.21 -1.66
CA PHE A 56 -6.78 17.19 -2.70
C PHE A 56 -7.58 15.99 -2.22
N LEU A 57 -8.49 15.50 -3.06
CA LEU A 57 -9.05 14.16 -2.97
C LEU A 57 -8.55 13.38 -4.19
N ILE A 58 -7.76 12.35 -3.94
CA ILE A 58 -7.07 11.57 -4.97
C ILE A 58 -7.53 10.14 -4.88
N THR A 59 -7.97 9.55 -6.00
CA THR A 59 -8.11 8.10 -6.10
C THR A 59 -6.84 7.51 -6.70
N THR A 60 -6.41 6.39 -6.19
CA THR A 60 -5.27 5.62 -6.73
C THR A 60 -5.41 4.15 -6.36
N HIS A 61 -4.85 3.29 -7.18
CA HIS A 61 -4.66 1.87 -6.89
C HIS A 61 -3.19 1.52 -6.60
N TYR A 62 -2.32 2.53 -6.54
CA TYR A 62 -0.89 2.38 -6.21
C TYR A 62 -0.67 2.61 -4.71
N MET A 63 -0.12 1.59 -4.02
CA MET A 63 0.12 1.68 -2.57
C MET A 63 1.18 2.72 -2.21
N ASP A 64 2.23 2.84 -3.03
CA ASP A 64 3.28 3.85 -2.87
C ASP A 64 2.77 5.30 -3.01
N GLU A 65 1.65 5.51 -3.70
CA GLU A 65 0.97 6.80 -3.76
C GLU A 65 0.06 7.02 -2.54
N ALA A 66 -0.65 5.98 -2.12
CA ALA A 66 -1.47 6.03 -0.91
C ALA A 66 -0.63 6.42 0.31
N GLU A 67 0.59 5.86 0.44
CA GLU A 67 1.55 6.21 1.51
C GLU A 67 1.98 7.68 1.52
N ARG A 68 1.85 8.40 0.40
CA ARG A 68 2.14 9.84 0.30
C ARG A 68 1.01 10.74 0.78
N CYS A 69 -0.19 10.19 0.97
CA CYS A 69 -1.35 10.94 1.41
C CYS A 69 -1.32 11.19 2.92
N HIS A 70 -1.86 12.34 3.36
CA HIS A 70 -2.00 12.63 4.79
C HIS A 70 -3.05 11.74 5.46
N ARG A 71 -4.10 11.39 4.72
CA ARG A 71 -5.16 10.49 5.17
C ARG A 71 -5.57 9.57 4.03
N LEU A 72 -6.03 8.40 4.41
CA LEU A 72 -6.50 7.34 3.52
C LEU A 72 -7.95 7.01 3.82
N ALA A 73 -8.68 6.64 2.77
CA ALA A 73 -9.97 5.97 2.87
C ALA A 73 -9.94 4.75 1.93
N TYR A 74 -9.92 3.55 2.49
CA TYR A 74 -9.89 2.33 1.71
C TYR A 74 -11.30 1.80 1.45
N ILE A 75 -11.68 1.77 0.18
CA ILE A 75 -13.02 1.34 -0.26
C ILE A 75 -12.88 0.08 -1.09
N SER A 76 -13.62 -0.96 -0.73
CA SER A 76 -13.72 -2.20 -1.49
C SER A 76 -15.17 -2.68 -1.53
N TYR A 77 -15.62 -3.12 -2.72
CA TYR A 77 -17.01 -3.57 -2.94
C TYR A 77 -18.09 -2.63 -2.39
N GLY A 78 -17.86 -1.31 -2.47
CA GLY A 78 -18.80 -0.29 -1.99
C GLY A 78 -18.82 -0.10 -0.47
N LYS A 79 -17.91 -0.72 0.28
CA LYS A 79 -17.76 -0.56 1.73
C LYS A 79 -16.49 0.20 2.05
N LEU A 80 -16.54 1.09 3.02
CA LEU A 80 -15.36 1.72 3.61
C LEU A 80 -14.74 0.73 4.61
N LEU A 81 -13.56 0.21 4.30
CA LEU A 81 -12.89 -0.80 5.11
C LEU A 81 -11.89 -0.20 6.11
N ALA A 82 -11.26 0.92 5.76
CA ALA A 82 -10.36 1.64 6.65
C ALA A 82 -10.37 3.14 6.34
N ASP A 83 -10.18 3.97 7.36
CA ASP A 83 -10.04 5.43 7.27
C ASP A 83 -9.07 5.93 8.34
N GLY A 84 -8.16 6.82 7.98
CA GLY A 84 -7.20 7.40 8.90
C GLY A 84 -5.90 7.83 8.22
N THR A 85 -4.90 8.15 9.01
CA THR A 85 -3.52 8.25 8.52
C THR A 85 -2.97 6.86 8.19
N VAL A 86 -1.86 6.77 7.45
CA VAL A 86 -1.17 5.48 7.19
C VAL A 86 -0.92 4.73 8.51
N SER A 87 -0.43 5.44 9.53
CA SER A 87 -0.17 4.87 10.85
C SER A 87 -1.44 4.35 11.53
N ASP A 88 -2.54 5.12 11.46
CA ASP A 88 -3.83 4.69 12.05
C ASP A 88 -4.34 3.41 11.38
N VAL A 89 -4.28 3.34 10.06
CA VAL A 89 -4.74 2.19 9.27
C VAL A 89 -3.93 0.93 9.60
N ILE A 90 -2.59 1.06 9.67
CA ILE A 90 -1.71 -0.05 10.06
C ILE A 90 -1.99 -0.50 11.50
N GLN A 91 -2.14 0.43 12.45
CA GLN A 91 -2.40 0.10 13.84
C GLN A 91 -3.78 -0.55 14.06
N GLN A 92 -4.80 -0.10 13.34
CA GLN A 92 -6.15 -0.69 13.40
C GLN A 92 -6.18 -2.14 12.96
N ALA A 93 -5.36 -2.52 11.99
CA ALA A 93 -5.27 -3.89 11.49
C ALA A 93 -4.67 -4.86 12.53
N ARG A 94 -3.90 -4.38 13.52
CA ARG A 94 -3.27 -5.15 14.60
C ARG A 94 -2.44 -6.34 14.12
N LEU A 95 -1.92 -6.27 12.91
CA LEU A 95 -1.13 -7.35 12.34
C LEU A 95 0.31 -7.35 12.87
N THR A 96 0.82 -8.54 13.09
CA THR A 96 2.26 -8.81 13.25
C THR A 96 2.74 -9.50 11.98
N THR A 97 3.88 -9.07 11.43
CA THR A 97 4.39 -9.59 10.16
C THR A 97 5.80 -10.14 10.31
N TRP A 98 6.01 -11.32 9.74
CA TRP A 98 7.30 -11.96 9.55
C TRP A 98 7.62 -11.97 8.05
N SER A 99 8.86 -11.65 7.70
CA SER A 99 9.40 -11.79 6.36
C SER A 99 10.33 -13.01 6.33
N VAL A 100 10.15 -13.88 5.35
CA VAL A 100 10.99 -15.05 5.12
C VAL A 100 11.56 -15.06 3.73
N SER A 101 12.84 -15.38 3.60
CA SER A 101 13.53 -15.66 2.35
C SER A 101 14.05 -17.10 2.31
N GLY A 102 14.21 -17.65 1.10
CA GLY A 102 14.66 -19.02 0.90
C GLY A 102 14.10 -19.64 -0.37
N PRO A 103 14.40 -20.93 -0.62
CA PRO A 103 13.88 -21.62 -1.79
C PRO A 103 12.41 -21.99 -1.63
N ASN A 104 11.72 -22.19 -2.78
CA ASN A 104 10.34 -22.72 -2.82
C ASN A 104 9.33 -22.00 -1.94
N LEU A 105 9.40 -20.67 -1.83
CA LEU A 105 8.50 -19.86 -1.01
C LEU A 105 7.02 -20.07 -1.30
N HIS A 106 6.66 -20.42 -2.54
CA HIS A 106 5.28 -20.73 -2.90
C HIS A 106 4.75 -21.95 -2.13
N GLN A 107 5.54 -23.02 -2.03
CA GLN A 107 5.17 -24.21 -1.28
C GLN A 107 5.09 -23.90 0.22
N LEU A 108 6.06 -23.18 0.74
CA LEU A 108 6.08 -22.72 2.13
C LEU A 108 4.82 -21.88 2.45
N ALA A 109 4.39 -20.99 1.56
CA ALA A 109 3.17 -20.21 1.74
C ALA A 109 1.92 -21.08 1.89
N VAL A 110 1.80 -22.16 1.09
CA VAL A 110 0.68 -23.11 1.17
C VAL A 110 0.66 -23.82 2.53
N GLU A 111 1.83 -24.21 3.04
CA GLU A 111 1.94 -24.87 4.35
C GLU A 111 1.65 -23.91 5.51
N LEU A 112 2.15 -22.69 5.43
CA LEU A 112 1.94 -21.64 6.44
C LEU A 112 0.47 -21.22 6.55
N ARG A 113 -0.24 -21.07 5.45
CA ARG A 113 -1.68 -20.72 5.46
C ARG A 113 -2.56 -21.74 6.16
N ARG A 114 -2.05 -22.94 6.40
CA ARG A 114 -2.75 -24.02 7.15
C ARG A 114 -2.47 -23.98 8.64
N GLN A 115 -1.50 -23.16 9.07
CA GLN A 115 -1.12 -23.08 10.48
C GLN A 115 -2.07 -22.16 11.25
N PRO A 116 -2.41 -22.51 12.49
CA PRO A 116 -3.19 -21.64 13.35
C PRO A 116 -2.44 -20.32 13.59
N GLY A 117 -3.15 -19.19 13.57
CA GLY A 117 -2.57 -17.87 13.77
C GLY A 117 -1.94 -17.23 12.55
N VAL A 118 -1.82 -17.95 11.41
CA VAL A 118 -1.45 -17.36 10.12
C VAL A 118 -2.73 -16.95 9.40
N GLN A 119 -2.93 -15.64 9.28
CA GLN A 119 -4.07 -15.09 8.55
C GLN A 119 -3.74 -14.90 7.07
N GLN A 120 -2.50 -14.56 6.76
CA GLN A 120 -2.05 -14.43 5.36
C GLN A 120 -0.58 -14.84 5.22
N ALA A 121 -0.22 -15.32 4.02
CA ALA A 121 1.14 -15.57 3.59
C ALA A 121 1.26 -15.17 2.12
N VAL A 122 1.89 -14.02 1.85
CA VAL A 122 1.89 -13.35 0.54
C VAL A 122 3.31 -13.10 0.06
N ALA A 123 3.56 -13.37 -1.22
CA ALA A 123 4.88 -13.16 -1.81
C ALA A 123 5.11 -11.69 -2.16
N PHE A 124 6.25 -11.16 -1.74
CA PHE A 124 6.76 -9.83 -2.05
C PHE A 124 8.15 -9.96 -2.70
N GLY A 125 8.18 -10.00 -4.02
CA GLY A 125 9.42 -10.20 -4.77
C GLY A 125 10.07 -11.55 -4.44
N ASP A 126 11.25 -11.52 -3.83
CA ASP A 126 12.04 -12.69 -3.40
C ASP A 126 11.77 -13.12 -1.95
N ARG A 127 10.77 -12.53 -1.31
CA ARG A 127 10.38 -12.79 0.07
C ARG A 127 8.91 -13.18 0.19
N LEU A 128 8.57 -13.80 1.31
CA LEU A 128 7.21 -14.09 1.70
C LEU A 128 6.91 -13.35 3.01
N HIS A 129 5.84 -12.56 3.04
CA HIS A 129 5.32 -11.99 4.27
C HIS A 129 4.26 -12.91 4.86
N VAL A 130 4.38 -13.16 6.15
CA VAL A 130 3.49 -14.02 6.92
C VAL A 130 2.93 -13.19 8.08
N SER A 131 1.63 -12.96 8.08
CA SER A 131 0.99 -12.07 9.05
C SER A 131 -0.15 -12.75 9.80
N GLY A 132 -0.36 -12.28 11.03
CA GLY A 132 -1.45 -12.68 11.92
C GLY A 132 -1.73 -11.62 12.97
N ASP A 133 -2.92 -11.67 13.57
CA ASP A 133 -3.42 -10.71 14.56
C ASP A 133 -3.00 -11.06 16.01
N ASP A 134 -2.72 -12.32 16.30
CA ASP A 134 -2.17 -12.76 17.58
C ASP A 134 -0.67 -13.07 17.46
N PRO A 135 0.21 -12.21 18.03
CA PRO A 135 1.64 -12.38 17.90
C PRO A 135 2.17 -13.70 18.49
N GLY A 136 1.54 -14.22 19.54
CA GLY A 136 1.97 -15.44 20.22
C GLY A 136 1.67 -16.69 19.39
N THR A 137 0.47 -16.78 18.84
CA THR A 137 0.06 -17.89 17.99
C THR A 137 0.83 -17.86 16.65
N LEU A 138 1.03 -16.67 16.07
CA LEU A 138 1.83 -16.52 14.86
C LEU A 138 3.29 -16.95 15.10
N GLU A 139 3.89 -16.52 16.22
CA GLU A 139 5.27 -16.89 16.59
C GLU A 139 5.41 -18.42 16.70
N ALA A 140 4.46 -19.08 17.36
CA ALA A 140 4.46 -20.54 17.48
C ALA A 140 4.33 -21.23 16.12
N ALA A 141 3.48 -20.68 15.23
CA ALA A 141 3.29 -21.20 13.88
C ALA A 141 4.55 -21.09 13.02
N VAL A 142 5.22 -19.94 13.03
CA VAL A 142 6.44 -19.74 12.23
C VAL A 142 7.65 -20.45 12.81
N ALA A 143 7.71 -20.68 14.12
CA ALA A 143 8.85 -21.32 14.79
C ALA A 143 9.17 -22.70 14.22
N VAL A 144 8.15 -23.45 13.80
CA VAL A 144 8.31 -24.80 13.21
C VAL A 144 9.07 -24.73 11.87
N PHE A 145 8.97 -23.62 11.16
CA PHE A 145 9.58 -23.40 9.84
C PHE A 145 10.90 -22.61 9.91
N ARG A 146 11.32 -22.18 11.10
CA ARG A 146 12.61 -21.48 11.30
C ARG A 146 13.80 -22.41 11.28
N THR A 147 13.94 -23.14 10.19
CA THR A 147 15.05 -24.06 9.96
C THR A 147 15.73 -23.72 8.65
N SER A 148 17.03 -24.03 8.52
CA SER A 148 17.73 -23.95 7.23
C SER A 148 16.94 -24.72 6.17
N PRO A 149 16.75 -24.17 4.94
CA PRO A 149 17.46 -23.03 4.37
C PRO A 149 16.72 -21.68 4.45
N TYR A 150 15.74 -21.52 5.34
CA TYR A 150 14.92 -20.32 5.44
C TYR A 150 15.52 -19.30 6.41
N GLU A 151 15.52 -18.01 6.00
CA GLU A 151 15.92 -16.90 6.85
C GLU A 151 14.68 -16.08 7.22
N TRP A 152 14.43 -15.91 8.51
CA TRP A 152 13.25 -15.24 9.07
C TRP A 152 13.62 -13.96 9.79
N HIS A 153 12.90 -12.89 9.49
CA HIS A 153 13.03 -11.61 10.17
C HIS A 153 11.65 -11.07 10.53
N ARG A 154 11.50 -10.56 11.74
CA ARG A 154 10.32 -9.78 12.08
C ARG A 154 10.45 -8.42 11.40
N VAL A 155 9.38 -7.96 10.74
CA VAL A 155 9.32 -6.70 10.02
C VAL A 155 8.11 -5.88 10.48
N ASP A 156 8.18 -4.57 10.27
CA ASP A 156 7.01 -3.73 10.47
C ASP A 156 5.97 -4.07 9.39
N THR A 157 4.71 -4.17 9.82
CA THR A 157 3.60 -4.39 8.90
C THR A 157 3.45 -3.18 7.98
N GLY A 158 3.47 -3.40 6.67
CA GLY A 158 3.27 -2.37 5.67
C GLY A 158 1.81 -2.13 5.34
N LEU A 159 1.51 -1.02 4.66
CA LEU A 159 0.17 -0.70 4.21
C LEU A 159 -0.37 -1.76 3.23
N GLU A 160 0.49 -2.32 2.39
CA GLU A 160 0.13 -3.37 1.44
C GLU A 160 -0.30 -4.67 2.14
N ASP A 161 0.40 -5.06 3.23
CA ASP A 161 0.01 -6.20 4.06
C ASP A 161 -1.41 -5.99 4.64
N VAL A 162 -1.71 -4.78 5.11
CA VAL A 162 -3.02 -4.42 5.67
C VAL A 162 -4.11 -4.47 4.60
N PHE A 163 -3.86 -3.94 3.41
CA PHE A 163 -4.87 -3.96 2.35
C PHE A 163 -5.20 -5.36 1.86
N ILE A 164 -4.19 -6.22 1.72
CA ILE A 164 -4.41 -7.64 1.38
C ILE A 164 -5.27 -8.30 2.46
N HIS A 165 -4.95 -8.08 3.73
CA HIS A 165 -5.72 -8.60 4.85
C HIS A 165 -7.18 -8.13 4.83
N LEU A 166 -7.42 -6.84 4.63
CA LEU A 166 -8.77 -6.27 4.58
C LEU A 166 -9.59 -6.79 3.39
N MET A 167 -8.95 -7.06 2.24
CA MET A 167 -9.64 -7.63 1.07
C MET A 167 -10.07 -9.08 1.28
N GLU A 168 -9.28 -9.87 2.01
CA GLU A 168 -9.58 -11.29 2.25
C GLU A 168 -10.67 -11.49 3.32
N HIS A 169 -10.91 -10.48 4.17
CA HIS A 169 -11.83 -10.56 5.32
C HIS A 169 -13.05 -9.63 5.23
N SER A 170 -13.32 -9.02 4.06
CA SER A 170 -14.43 -8.05 3.82
C SER A 170 -15.73 -8.65 3.24
#